data_0fb27bed9baf36d9ef1cf6420bd18ff7
#
_entry.id   0fb27bed9baf36d9ef1cf6420bd18ff7
#
_cell.length_a   1.000
_cell.length_b   1.000
_cell.length_c   1.000
_cell.angle_alpha   90.00
_cell.angle_beta   90.00
_cell.angle_gamma   90.00
#
_symmetry.space_group_name_H-M   'P 1'
#
loop_
_entity.id
_entity.type
_entity.pdbx_description
1 polymer ?
#
loop_
_entity_poly.entity_id
_entity_poly.type
_entity_poly.pdbx_seq_one_letter_code
_entity_poly.pdbx_strand_id
1 'polypeptide(L)'
;MGAHAQGAAPATAASLLSQALALSDGAQPQVVEWRRHIHQNPELAYQEVGTAKYIAQALAGMPGLQVRTGIAGTGIKAVLRGGRPGPVVALRADMDALPVEERNDLAFKSVAKADWLGKPVAVSHVCGHDAHIAMLLGAAKVLSSLREQLTGTVVFIFQPAEEIGPGLGKSSGAMAMVREGVLDNPKVDVVLGQHISNQAPSGAIRYRPGPMLASIDVFRILFKGTGGHGAAPWVSNTPMLAAAETVLGLQNIVSHRLNPTIDGGPTIVTTGMLQSGNRFNVLPETAEIAGTIRALSTTNQKIAQEEIRRRATGIAASYGVQAEVTIDSGDGYEVLVNDRDATLSMVGAFDAAAGGAAKVSQMPASMGSEDFGAFGSTGVPVVFWMLNASPLGDKDAPVNHSPLFQIDESAMRVGVRALTATTLSQLASARFQGR
;
A
#
# COMPACT_ATOMS: atom_id res chain seq x y z
N MET A 1 -34.45 -23.09 45.86
CA MET A 1 -33.60 -23.87 44.94
C MET A 1 -33.06 -22.91 43.90
N GLY A 2 -31.81 -22.45 44.07
CA GLY A 2 -31.17 -21.53 43.15
C GLY A 2 -30.44 -22.37 42.08
N ALA A 3 -30.83 -22.22 40.83
CA ALA A 3 -30.11 -22.79 39.71
C ALA A 3 -28.86 -21.93 39.44
N HIS A 4 -27.71 -22.44 39.79
CA HIS A 4 -26.44 -21.87 39.34
C HIS A 4 -26.35 -22.08 37.83
N ALA A 5 -26.37 -20.98 37.05
CA ALA A 5 -25.99 -20.98 35.66
C ALA A 5 -24.49 -21.39 35.61
N GLN A 6 -24.20 -22.61 35.16
CA GLN A 6 -22.84 -23.03 34.82
C GLN A 6 -22.35 -22.16 33.68
N GLY A 7 -21.47 -21.22 33.98
CA GLY A 7 -20.72 -20.47 32.96
C GLY A 7 -19.96 -21.46 32.08
N ALA A 8 -20.19 -21.42 30.77
CA ALA A 8 -19.46 -22.22 29.81
C ALA A 8 -17.95 -21.99 30.00
N ALA A 9 -17.17 -23.06 30.05
CA ALA A 9 -15.71 -22.95 30.10
C ALA A 9 -15.20 -22.12 28.92
N PRO A 10 -14.17 -21.27 29.12
CA PRO A 10 -13.65 -20.44 28.04
C PRO A 10 -13.17 -21.33 26.89
N ALA A 11 -13.60 -20.99 25.67
CA ALA A 11 -13.18 -21.72 24.46
C ALA A 11 -11.64 -21.73 24.37
N THR A 12 -11.07 -22.90 24.03
CA THR A 12 -9.61 -22.98 23.77
C THR A 12 -9.26 -22.14 22.55
N ALA A 13 -8.01 -21.65 22.46
CA ALA A 13 -7.54 -20.87 21.29
C ALA A 13 -7.77 -21.64 19.97
N ALA A 14 -7.56 -22.96 19.97
CA ALA A 14 -7.80 -23.81 18.80
C ALA A 14 -9.28 -23.88 18.41
N SER A 15 -10.20 -23.95 19.42
CA SER A 15 -11.65 -23.94 19.20
C SER A 15 -12.11 -22.60 18.64
N LEU A 16 -11.61 -21.48 19.16
CA LEU A 16 -11.93 -20.14 18.69
C LEU A 16 -11.45 -19.92 17.22
N LEU A 17 -10.23 -20.36 16.90
CA LEU A 17 -9.71 -20.31 15.53
C LEU A 17 -10.58 -21.12 14.57
N SER A 18 -10.95 -22.35 14.93
CA SER A 18 -11.81 -23.19 14.09
C SER A 18 -13.19 -22.54 13.83
N GLN A 19 -13.79 -21.97 14.86
CA GLN A 19 -15.05 -21.24 14.77
C GLN A 19 -14.91 -20.01 13.85
N ALA A 20 -13.84 -19.23 14.02
CA ALA A 20 -13.55 -18.04 13.21
C ALA A 20 -13.37 -18.38 11.73
N LEU A 21 -12.66 -19.47 11.42
CA LEU A 21 -12.48 -19.92 10.02
C LEU A 21 -13.80 -20.37 9.39
N ALA A 22 -14.64 -21.09 10.13
CA ALA A 22 -15.97 -21.50 9.65
C ALA A 22 -16.88 -20.30 9.37
N LEU A 23 -16.87 -19.29 10.27
CA LEU A 23 -17.63 -18.06 10.09
C LEU A 23 -17.08 -17.24 8.91
N SER A 24 -15.78 -17.24 8.68
CA SER A 24 -15.14 -16.59 7.50
C SER A 24 -15.62 -17.24 6.20
N ASP A 25 -15.72 -18.57 6.16
CA ASP A 25 -16.27 -19.29 5.02
C ASP A 25 -17.75 -18.92 4.76
N GLY A 26 -18.53 -18.82 5.81
CA GLY A 26 -19.94 -18.42 5.73
C GLY A 26 -20.16 -16.96 5.32
N ALA A 27 -19.17 -16.10 5.51
CA ALA A 27 -19.26 -14.69 5.12
C ALA A 27 -19.04 -14.46 3.61
N GLN A 28 -18.49 -15.43 2.87
CA GLN A 28 -18.07 -15.28 1.47
C GLN A 28 -19.14 -14.68 0.54
N PRO A 29 -20.42 -15.10 0.54
CA PRO A 29 -21.42 -14.50 -0.36
C PRO A 29 -21.58 -12.98 -0.13
N GLN A 30 -21.59 -12.56 1.12
CA GLN A 30 -21.73 -11.15 1.48
C GLN A 30 -20.45 -10.35 1.13
N VAL A 31 -19.28 -10.94 1.28
CA VAL A 31 -17.99 -10.33 0.90
C VAL A 31 -17.95 -10.08 -0.61
N VAL A 32 -18.42 -11.03 -1.42
CA VAL A 32 -18.54 -10.86 -2.87
C VAL A 32 -19.53 -9.74 -3.23
N GLU A 33 -20.66 -9.66 -2.55
CA GLU A 33 -21.66 -8.59 -2.76
C GLU A 33 -21.06 -7.21 -2.45
N TRP A 34 -20.38 -7.04 -1.32
CA TRP A 34 -19.70 -5.80 -0.95
C TRP A 34 -18.64 -5.41 -1.97
N ARG A 35 -17.79 -6.36 -2.38
CA ARG A 35 -16.77 -6.11 -3.40
C ARG A 35 -17.40 -5.60 -4.70
N ARG A 36 -18.40 -6.29 -5.22
CA ARG A 36 -19.02 -5.94 -6.51
C ARG A 36 -19.70 -4.59 -6.48
N HIS A 37 -20.34 -4.24 -5.36
CA HIS A 37 -20.92 -2.89 -5.19
C HIS A 37 -19.84 -1.81 -5.23
N ILE A 38 -18.74 -1.98 -4.49
CA ILE A 38 -17.64 -1.02 -4.44
C ILE A 38 -16.96 -0.93 -5.80
N HIS A 39 -16.74 -2.06 -6.47
CA HIS A 39 -16.15 -2.13 -7.80
C HIS A 39 -16.93 -1.34 -8.86
N GLN A 40 -18.26 -1.37 -8.81
CA GLN A 40 -19.13 -0.61 -9.70
C GLN A 40 -19.17 0.88 -9.40
N ASN A 41 -18.77 1.30 -8.22
CA ASN A 41 -18.84 2.69 -7.73
C ASN A 41 -17.48 3.19 -7.25
N PRO A 42 -16.41 3.12 -8.06
CA PRO A 42 -15.07 3.47 -7.65
C PRO A 42 -14.91 4.99 -7.56
N GLU A 43 -14.13 5.45 -6.59
CA GLU A 43 -13.82 6.84 -6.36
C GLU A 43 -12.31 7.03 -6.24
N LEU A 44 -11.79 8.16 -6.74
CA LEU A 44 -10.36 8.47 -6.73
C LEU A 44 -9.87 8.88 -5.33
N ALA A 45 -8.55 8.86 -5.17
CA ALA A 45 -7.85 9.29 -3.95
C ALA A 45 -8.38 10.63 -3.40
N TYR A 46 -8.74 10.64 -2.12
CA TYR A 46 -9.37 11.76 -1.39
C TYR A 46 -10.77 12.16 -1.91
N GLN A 47 -11.39 11.36 -2.74
CA GLN A 47 -12.76 11.56 -3.23
C GLN A 47 -13.70 10.41 -2.86
N GLU A 48 -13.32 9.49 -1.99
CA GLU A 48 -13.97 8.23 -1.63
C GLU A 48 -15.21 8.45 -0.70
N VAL A 49 -16.03 9.45 -1.00
CA VAL A 49 -17.15 9.86 -0.14
C VAL A 49 -18.27 8.82 -0.11
N GLY A 50 -18.65 8.30 -1.28
CA GLY A 50 -19.66 7.26 -1.42
C GLY A 50 -19.18 5.94 -0.84
N THR A 51 -17.93 5.56 -1.10
CA THR A 51 -17.25 4.38 -0.57
C THR A 51 -17.23 4.42 0.96
N ALA A 52 -16.79 5.53 1.56
CA ALA A 52 -16.77 5.71 3.00
C ALA A 52 -18.17 5.60 3.63
N LYS A 53 -19.18 6.19 2.99
CA LYS A 53 -20.58 6.09 3.44
C LYS A 53 -21.07 4.63 3.41
N TYR A 54 -20.76 3.90 2.33
CA TYR A 54 -21.15 2.51 2.19
C TYR A 54 -20.49 1.61 3.25
N ILE A 55 -19.20 1.78 3.49
CA ILE A 55 -18.46 1.08 4.55
C ILE A 55 -19.05 1.38 5.92
N ALA A 56 -19.30 2.66 6.24
CA ALA A 56 -19.88 3.04 7.52
C ALA A 56 -21.25 2.42 7.75
N GLN A 57 -22.10 2.33 6.71
CA GLN A 57 -23.40 1.65 6.78
C GLN A 57 -23.25 0.15 7.03
N ALA A 58 -22.32 -0.53 6.36
CA ALA A 58 -22.05 -1.95 6.59
C ALA A 58 -21.59 -2.21 8.03
N LEU A 59 -20.69 -1.38 8.55
CA LEU A 59 -20.18 -1.48 9.93
C LEU A 59 -21.24 -1.20 10.99
N ALA A 60 -22.18 -0.28 10.72
CA ALA A 60 -23.25 0.06 11.66
C ALA A 60 -24.18 -1.12 11.97
N GLY A 61 -24.29 -2.11 11.06
CA GLY A 61 -25.03 -3.35 11.29
C GLY A 61 -24.30 -4.41 12.12
N MET A 62 -23.03 -4.16 12.51
CA MET A 62 -22.20 -5.13 13.22
C MET A 62 -22.17 -4.83 14.74
N PRO A 63 -22.48 -5.80 15.62
CA PRO A 63 -22.59 -5.53 17.04
C PRO A 63 -21.23 -5.18 17.67
N GLY A 64 -21.21 -4.21 18.57
CA GLY A 64 -20.06 -3.85 19.40
C GLY A 64 -19.02 -2.96 18.74
N LEU A 65 -19.19 -2.58 17.48
CA LEU A 65 -18.29 -1.65 16.79
C LEU A 65 -18.58 -0.19 17.17
N GLN A 66 -17.53 0.54 17.47
CA GLN A 66 -17.53 1.99 17.62
C GLN A 66 -16.89 2.62 16.39
N VAL A 67 -17.69 3.25 15.53
CA VAL A 67 -17.24 3.76 14.23
C VAL A 67 -17.01 5.27 14.30
N ARG A 68 -15.84 5.72 13.82
CA ARG A 68 -15.50 7.13 13.60
C ARG A 68 -15.15 7.29 12.12
N THR A 69 -15.79 8.24 11.45
CA THR A 69 -15.57 8.60 10.04
C THR A 69 -14.87 9.95 9.93
N GLY A 70 -14.39 10.29 8.71
CA GLY A 70 -13.83 11.59 8.40
C GLY A 70 -12.38 11.76 8.84
N ILE A 71 -11.64 10.68 9.10
CA ILE A 71 -10.20 10.73 9.38
C ILE A 71 -9.48 10.88 8.05
N ALA A 72 -8.55 11.83 7.93
CA ALA A 72 -7.91 12.18 6.66
C ALA A 72 -8.93 12.43 5.53
N GLY A 73 -10.06 13.05 5.86
CA GLY A 73 -11.15 13.37 4.93
C GLY A 73 -12.22 12.27 4.83
N THR A 74 -11.91 11.13 4.23
CA THR A 74 -12.88 10.04 3.97
C THR A 74 -12.61 8.77 4.78
N GLY A 75 -11.46 8.67 5.43
CA GLY A 75 -11.05 7.47 6.18
C GLY A 75 -11.94 7.14 7.38
N ILE A 76 -11.94 5.86 7.75
CA ILE A 76 -12.77 5.31 8.84
C ILE A 76 -11.90 4.52 9.80
N LYS A 77 -12.18 4.69 11.08
CA LYS A 77 -11.69 3.84 12.16
C LYS A 77 -12.87 3.21 12.88
N ALA A 78 -12.90 1.88 12.99
CA ALA A 78 -13.87 1.17 13.80
C ALA A 78 -13.15 0.38 14.90
N VAL A 79 -13.66 0.44 16.13
CA VAL A 79 -13.04 -0.18 17.30
C VAL A 79 -13.98 -1.25 17.85
N LEU A 80 -13.49 -2.47 17.97
CA LEU A 80 -14.16 -3.61 18.58
C LEU A 80 -13.45 -4.00 19.87
N ARG A 81 -14.05 -3.73 21.02
CA ARG A 81 -13.50 -4.16 22.31
C ARG A 81 -13.94 -5.58 22.61
N GLY A 82 -12.99 -6.49 22.84
CA GLY A 82 -13.27 -7.86 23.24
C GLY A 82 -13.84 -7.98 24.64
N GLY A 83 -14.23 -9.19 25.02
CA GLY A 83 -14.80 -9.50 26.34
C GLY A 83 -13.77 -9.44 27.47
N ARG A 84 -12.47 -9.41 27.18
CA ARG A 84 -11.38 -9.32 28.16
C ARG A 84 -10.32 -8.31 27.69
N PRO A 85 -9.67 -7.60 28.63
CA PRO A 85 -8.53 -6.73 28.32
C PRO A 85 -7.38 -7.53 27.66
N GLY A 86 -6.61 -6.87 26.81
CA GLY A 86 -5.46 -7.46 26.13
C GLY A 86 -4.89 -6.54 25.05
N PRO A 87 -4.07 -7.07 24.13
CA PRO A 87 -3.45 -6.29 23.07
C PRO A 87 -4.44 -5.59 22.14
N VAL A 88 -3.97 -4.56 21.45
CA VAL A 88 -4.71 -3.82 20.45
C VAL A 88 -4.12 -4.11 19.06
N VAL A 89 -4.86 -4.84 18.25
CA VAL A 89 -4.47 -5.21 16.88
C VAL A 89 -5.26 -4.37 15.89
N ALA A 90 -4.58 -3.66 15.00
CA ALA A 90 -5.22 -2.93 13.90
C ALA A 90 -5.13 -3.74 12.60
N LEU A 91 -6.21 -3.70 11.81
CA LEU A 91 -6.33 -4.23 10.47
C LEU A 91 -6.58 -3.08 9.51
N ARG A 92 -5.91 -3.06 8.34
CA ARG A 92 -6.04 -1.99 7.35
C ARG A 92 -6.51 -2.52 6.00
N ALA A 93 -7.38 -1.76 5.36
CA ALA A 93 -7.65 -1.80 3.93
C ALA A 93 -7.65 -0.37 3.37
N ASP A 94 -7.06 -0.20 2.19
CA ASP A 94 -7.15 0.99 1.35
C ASP A 94 -8.51 1.06 0.64
N MET A 95 -8.90 2.27 0.17
CA MET A 95 -10.27 2.48 -0.35
C MET A 95 -10.34 3.09 -1.75
N ASP A 96 -9.28 3.73 -2.20
CA ASP A 96 -9.29 4.52 -3.43
C ASP A 96 -9.15 3.67 -4.69
N ALA A 97 -9.59 4.23 -5.81
CA ALA A 97 -9.49 3.68 -7.14
C ALA A 97 -8.56 4.53 -8.01
N LEU A 98 -8.23 4.03 -9.19
CA LEU A 98 -7.28 4.63 -10.12
C LEU A 98 -7.97 5.30 -11.32
N PRO A 99 -7.34 6.33 -11.92
CA PRO A 99 -7.82 6.97 -13.14
C PRO A 99 -7.52 6.11 -14.38
N VAL A 100 -8.04 4.88 -14.39
CA VAL A 100 -7.82 3.86 -15.45
C VAL A 100 -9.16 3.38 -15.98
N GLU A 101 -9.28 3.29 -17.32
CA GLU A 101 -10.44 2.71 -17.97
C GLU A 101 -10.43 1.18 -17.82
N GLU A 102 -11.50 0.60 -17.30
CA GLU A 102 -11.66 -0.84 -17.19
C GLU A 102 -12.08 -1.44 -18.51
N ARG A 103 -11.33 -2.44 -19.01
CA ARG A 103 -11.53 -3.08 -20.32
C ARG A 103 -11.82 -4.57 -20.25
N ASN A 104 -12.01 -5.12 -19.06
CA ASN A 104 -12.47 -6.50 -18.91
C ASN A 104 -13.99 -6.62 -19.18
N ASP A 105 -14.50 -7.86 -19.21
CA ASP A 105 -15.91 -8.16 -19.50
C ASP A 105 -16.73 -8.50 -18.24
N LEU A 106 -16.35 -7.97 -17.07
CA LEU A 106 -17.10 -8.22 -15.84
C LEU A 106 -18.50 -7.60 -15.94
N ALA A 107 -19.52 -8.36 -15.53
CA ALA A 107 -20.91 -7.88 -15.52
C ALA A 107 -21.13 -6.67 -14.59
N PHE A 108 -20.21 -6.47 -13.64
CA PHE A 108 -20.21 -5.36 -12.67
C PHE A 108 -19.02 -4.40 -12.88
N LYS A 109 -18.46 -4.37 -14.09
CA LYS A 109 -17.36 -3.42 -14.40
C LYS A 109 -17.75 -1.97 -14.19
N SER A 110 -16.77 -1.15 -13.88
CA SER A 110 -16.96 0.28 -13.72
C SER A 110 -17.25 0.99 -15.05
N VAL A 111 -18.18 1.95 -15.01
CA VAL A 111 -18.39 2.96 -16.04
C VAL A 111 -18.24 4.38 -15.47
N ALA A 112 -17.72 4.48 -14.26
CA ALA A 112 -17.56 5.73 -13.52
C ALA A 112 -16.55 6.66 -14.21
N LYS A 113 -16.80 7.95 -14.07
CA LYS A 113 -15.91 9.03 -14.54
C LYS A 113 -15.75 10.06 -13.43
N ALA A 114 -14.56 10.62 -13.31
CA ALA A 114 -14.25 11.69 -12.36
C ALA A 114 -13.29 12.70 -12.99
N ASP A 115 -13.05 13.82 -12.30
CA ASP A 115 -11.98 14.75 -12.65
C ASP A 115 -10.70 14.34 -11.93
N TRP A 116 -9.61 14.22 -12.67
CA TRP A 116 -8.27 14.02 -12.12
C TRP A 116 -7.33 15.06 -12.70
N LEU A 117 -6.85 15.97 -11.84
CA LEU A 117 -5.94 17.05 -12.22
C LEU A 117 -6.50 17.96 -13.35
N GLY A 118 -7.80 18.25 -13.30
CA GLY A 118 -8.48 19.10 -14.28
C GLY A 118 -8.81 18.39 -15.61
N LYS A 119 -8.75 17.06 -15.63
CA LYS A 119 -9.09 16.25 -16.81
C LYS A 119 -10.13 15.19 -16.47
N PRO A 120 -11.16 15.00 -17.31
CA PRO A 120 -12.10 13.90 -17.15
C PRO A 120 -11.40 12.57 -17.45
N VAL A 121 -11.51 11.61 -16.53
CA VAL A 121 -10.93 10.27 -16.64
C VAL A 121 -11.96 9.20 -16.32
N ALA A 122 -11.79 8.02 -16.87
CA ALA A 122 -12.48 6.82 -16.38
C ALA A 122 -11.84 6.37 -15.05
N VAL A 123 -12.64 5.77 -14.18
CA VAL A 123 -12.18 5.34 -12.85
C VAL A 123 -12.50 3.86 -12.64
N SER A 124 -11.55 3.10 -12.11
CA SER A 124 -11.77 1.68 -11.79
C SER A 124 -10.86 1.16 -10.69
N HIS A 125 -11.30 0.08 -10.01
CA HIS A 125 -10.52 -0.64 -9.01
C HIS A 125 -9.58 -1.67 -9.66
N VAL A 126 -8.58 -1.20 -10.39
CA VAL A 126 -7.59 -2.06 -11.04
C VAL A 126 -6.38 -2.39 -10.14
N CYS A 127 -6.40 -1.97 -8.88
CA CYS A 127 -5.45 -2.41 -7.85
C CYS A 127 -6.04 -3.45 -6.89
N GLY A 128 -7.38 -3.56 -6.81
CA GLY A 128 -8.06 -4.55 -5.98
C GLY A 128 -8.49 -4.05 -4.61
N HIS A 129 -8.48 -2.73 -4.37
CA HIS A 129 -8.88 -2.13 -3.09
C HIS A 129 -10.36 -2.41 -2.76
N ASP A 130 -11.21 -2.58 -3.76
CA ASP A 130 -12.59 -3.08 -3.60
C ASP A 130 -12.65 -4.43 -2.86
N ALA A 131 -11.72 -5.33 -3.18
CA ALA A 131 -11.60 -6.61 -2.50
C ALA A 131 -10.97 -6.46 -1.10
N HIS A 132 -10.00 -5.54 -0.91
CA HIS A 132 -9.42 -5.26 0.40
C HIS A 132 -10.49 -4.77 1.39
N ILE A 133 -11.32 -3.80 0.97
CA ILE A 133 -12.46 -3.30 1.76
C ILE A 133 -13.41 -4.45 2.11
N ALA A 134 -13.81 -5.22 1.11
CA ALA A 134 -14.78 -6.30 1.29
C ALA A 134 -14.28 -7.39 2.25
N MET A 135 -12.99 -7.76 2.15
CA MET A 135 -12.36 -8.73 3.05
C MET A 135 -12.24 -8.17 4.48
N LEU A 136 -11.93 -6.88 4.64
CA LEU A 136 -11.85 -6.24 5.95
C LEU A 136 -13.24 -6.14 6.61
N LEU A 137 -14.29 -5.84 5.84
CA LEU A 137 -15.68 -5.89 6.31
C LEU A 137 -16.06 -7.33 6.71
N GLY A 138 -15.63 -8.33 5.95
CA GLY A 138 -15.80 -9.74 6.29
C GLY A 138 -15.15 -10.11 7.62
N ALA A 139 -13.90 -9.70 7.82
CA ALA A 139 -13.17 -9.90 9.08
C ALA A 139 -13.86 -9.18 10.25
N ALA A 140 -14.33 -7.94 10.04
CA ALA A 140 -15.07 -7.18 11.04
C ALA A 140 -16.35 -7.90 11.46
N LYS A 141 -17.11 -8.43 10.50
CA LYS A 141 -18.35 -9.22 10.76
C LYS A 141 -18.05 -10.46 11.61
N VAL A 142 -17.01 -11.22 11.23
CA VAL A 142 -16.62 -12.44 11.95
C VAL A 142 -16.15 -12.12 13.37
N LEU A 143 -15.20 -11.18 13.53
CA LEU A 143 -14.65 -10.83 14.84
C LEU A 143 -15.70 -10.17 15.75
N SER A 144 -16.61 -9.38 15.20
CA SER A 144 -17.74 -8.79 15.93
C SER A 144 -18.66 -9.88 16.50
N SER A 145 -18.94 -10.93 15.76
CA SER A 145 -19.77 -12.06 16.25
C SER A 145 -19.08 -12.89 17.35
N LEU A 146 -17.74 -12.85 17.40
CA LEU A 146 -16.93 -13.54 18.40
C LEU A 146 -16.48 -12.64 19.56
N ARG A 147 -16.94 -11.38 19.61
CA ARG A 147 -16.47 -10.32 20.49
C ARG A 147 -16.27 -10.76 21.94
N GLU A 148 -17.26 -11.42 22.53
CA GLU A 148 -17.23 -11.82 23.94
C GLU A 148 -16.13 -12.87 24.25
N GLN A 149 -15.65 -13.57 23.23
CA GLN A 149 -14.59 -14.57 23.35
C GLN A 149 -13.19 -13.98 23.13
N LEU A 150 -13.11 -12.76 22.56
CA LEU A 150 -11.83 -12.11 22.27
C LEU A 150 -11.16 -11.59 23.54
N THR A 151 -9.83 -11.70 23.58
CA THR A 151 -8.98 -11.03 24.56
C THR A 151 -8.25 -9.89 23.84
N GLY A 152 -8.50 -8.63 24.26
CA GLY A 152 -7.92 -7.46 23.63
C GLY A 152 -8.92 -6.67 22.78
N THR A 153 -8.40 -5.83 21.90
CA THR A 153 -9.19 -4.90 21.06
C THR A 153 -8.77 -5.03 19.61
N VAL A 154 -9.73 -5.00 18.68
CA VAL A 154 -9.45 -4.94 17.24
C VAL A 154 -9.83 -3.56 16.73
N VAL A 155 -8.93 -2.95 15.95
CA VAL A 155 -9.14 -1.68 15.25
C VAL A 155 -9.19 -1.96 13.76
N PHE A 156 -10.26 -1.55 13.09
CA PHE A 156 -10.40 -1.65 11.64
C PHE A 156 -10.15 -0.27 11.05
N ILE A 157 -9.20 -0.17 10.12
CA ILE A 157 -8.79 1.07 9.45
C ILE A 157 -9.14 0.93 7.98
N PHE A 158 -10.07 1.76 7.48
CA PHE A 158 -10.33 1.91 6.07
C PHE A 158 -9.68 3.22 5.64
N GLN A 159 -8.64 3.10 4.84
CA GLN A 159 -7.71 4.16 4.55
C GLN A 159 -7.97 4.76 3.17
N PRO A 160 -8.09 6.11 3.03
CA PRO A 160 -8.17 6.77 1.74
C PRO A 160 -6.80 6.90 1.07
N ALA A 161 -6.79 7.26 -0.20
CA ALA A 161 -5.68 7.87 -0.93
C ALA A 161 -4.33 7.13 -0.81
N GLU A 162 -4.33 5.80 -1.00
CA GLU A 162 -3.10 5.02 -1.11
C GLU A 162 -2.37 5.34 -2.42
N GLU A 163 -3.10 5.55 -3.52
CA GLU A 163 -2.59 5.72 -4.88
C GLU A 163 -2.23 7.18 -5.23
N ILE A 164 -2.20 8.10 -4.25
CA ILE A 164 -1.89 9.51 -4.53
C ILE A 164 -0.46 9.70 -5.06
N GLY A 165 0.50 8.94 -4.55
CA GLY A 165 1.90 8.97 -4.96
C GLY A 165 2.63 10.29 -4.70
N PRO A 166 3.97 10.30 -4.84
CA PRO A 166 4.75 11.53 -4.79
C PRO A 166 4.53 12.40 -6.04
N GLY A 167 4.87 13.68 -5.94
CA GLY A 167 4.81 14.64 -7.05
C GLY A 167 3.54 15.49 -7.11
N LEU A 168 2.55 15.23 -6.26
CA LEU A 168 1.30 15.99 -6.19
C LEU A 168 1.20 16.94 -4.99
N GLY A 169 2.24 16.99 -4.15
CA GLY A 169 2.28 17.86 -2.96
C GLY A 169 1.22 17.53 -1.90
N LYS A 170 0.76 16.28 -1.86
CA LYS A 170 -0.20 15.77 -0.88
C LYS A 170 0.42 14.61 -0.10
N SER A 171 0.02 14.48 1.15
CA SER A 171 0.36 13.29 1.95
C SER A 171 -0.36 12.05 1.41
N SER A 172 0.23 10.88 1.60
CA SER A 172 -0.50 9.63 1.46
C SER A 172 -1.62 9.52 2.49
N GLY A 173 -2.61 8.71 2.21
CA GLY A 173 -3.73 8.51 3.13
C GLY A 173 -3.30 7.89 4.46
N ALA A 174 -2.35 6.95 4.45
CA ALA A 174 -1.81 6.35 5.66
C ALA A 174 -1.12 7.41 6.54
N MET A 175 -0.25 8.24 5.98
CA MET A 175 0.44 9.29 6.72
C MET A 175 -0.53 10.35 7.25
N ALA A 176 -1.53 10.74 6.45
CA ALA A 176 -2.58 11.67 6.89
C ALA A 176 -3.36 11.11 8.08
N MET A 177 -3.76 9.82 8.02
CA MET A 177 -4.45 9.15 9.12
C MET A 177 -3.56 9.03 10.38
N VAL A 178 -2.26 8.75 10.21
CA VAL A 178 -1.30 8.70 11.33
C VAL A 178 -1.22 10.04 12.04
N ARG A 179 -1.13 11.15 11.29
CA ARG A 179 -1.10 12.51 11.85
C ARG A 179 -2.39 12.87 12.59
N GLU A 180 -3.51 12.32 12.20
CA GLU A 180 -4.79 12.49 12.89
C GLU A 180 -5.01 11.49 14.04
N GLY A 181 -3.98 10.73 14.43
CA GLY A 181 -3.99 9.84 15.57
C GLY A 181 -4.83 8.58 15.39
N VAL A 182 -4.85 8.01 14.17
CA VAL A 182 -5.60 6.78 13.89
C VAL A 182 -5.13 5.60 14.76
N LEU A 183 -3.85 5.59 15.16
CA LEU A 183 -3.26 4.56 16.01
C LEU A 183 -3.38 4.86 17.51
N ASP A 184 -4.01 5.96 17.88
CA ASP A 184 -4.26 6.34 19.27
C ASP A 184 -5.72 6.07 19.67
N ASN A 185 -5.97 5.90 20.97
CA ASN A 185 -7.32 5.77 21.55
C ASN A 185 -8.24 4.70 20.89
N PRO A 186 -7.95 3.40 21.03
CA PRO A 186 -6.87 2.82 21.83
C PRO A 186 -5.52 2.86 21.13
N LYS A 187 -4.42 2.89 21.90
CA LYS A 187 -3.07 2.79 21.35
C LYS A 187 -2.87 1.42 20.72
N VAL A 188 -2.49 1.39 19.46
CA VAL A 188 -2.30 0.16 18.69
C VAL A 188 -0.94 -0.46 18.99
N ASP A 189 -0.89 -1.78 19.18
CA ASP A 189 0.32 -2.55 19.43
C ASP A 189 0.94 -3.13 18.17
N VAL A 190 0.11 -3.44 17.14
CA VAL A 190 0.54 -3.96 15.84
C VAL A 190 -0.49 -3.61 14.76
N VAL A 191 -0.02 -3.28 13.56
CA VAL A 191 -0.88 -3.06 12.39
C VAL A 191 -0.67 -4.16 11.37
N LEU A 192 -1.74 -4.75 10.90
CA LEU A 192 -1.76 -5.83 9.91
C LEU A 192 -2.47 -5.38 8.63
N GLY A 193 -1.93 -5.74 7.48
CA GLY A 193 -2.53 -5.45 6.18
C GLY A 193 -2.27 -6.56 5.17
N GLN A 194 -3.15 -6.68 4.18
CA GLN A 194 -2.96 -7.58 3.05
C GLN A 194 -3.26 -6.85 1.74
N HIS A 195 -2.57 -7.27 0.70
CA HIS A 195 -2.80 -6.78 -0.65
C HIS A 195 -3.07 -7.94 -1.61
N ILE A 196 -4.01 -7.74 -2.52
CA ILE A 196 -4.33 -8.73 -3.54
C ILE A 196 -3.32 -8.67 -4.69
N SER A 197 -2.94 -9.83 -5.22
CA SER A 197 -1.95 -9.93 -6.30
C SER A 197 -2.34 -11.05 -7.27
N ASN A 198 -1.95 -10.92 -8.53
CA ASN A 198 -2.13 -11.95 -9.56
C ASN A 198 -0.82 -12.67 -9.93
N GLN A 199 0.20 -12.63 -9.08
CA GLN A 199 1.54 -13.18 -9.38
C GLN A 199 1.76 -14.62 -8.91
N ALA A 200 0.73 -15.28 -8.38
CA ALA A 200 0.76 -16.67 -7.94
C ALA A 200 -0.66 -17.26 -7.98
N PRO A 201 -0.83 -18.59 -7.86
CA PRO A 201 -2.13 -19.24 -7.87
C PRO A 201 -3.09 -18.68 -6.80
N SER A 202 -4.38 -18.66 -7.14
CA SER A 202 -5.46 -18.18 -6.28
C SER A 202 -5.47 -18.87 -4.92
N GLY A 203 -5.63 -18.09 -3.85
CA GLY A 203 -5.62 -18.52 -2.46
C GLY A 203 -4.24 -18.74 -1.86
N ALA A 204 -3.14 -18.49 -2.60
CA ALA A 204 -1.80 -18.53 -2.04
C ALA A 204 -1.50 -17.25 -1.23
N ILE A 205 -0.89 -17.43 -0.05
CA ILE A 205 -0.39 -16.34 0.80
C ILE A 205 1.12 -16.26 0.67
N ARG A 206 1.61 -15.05 0.36
CA ARG A 206 3.05 -14.80 0.27
C ARG A 206 3.43 -13.68 1.23
N TYR A 207 4.47 -13.90 2.02
CA TYR A 207 4.93 -12.99 3.07
C TYR A 207 6.44 -12.80 3.01
N ARG A 208 6.92 -11.74 3.66
CA ARG A 208 8.35 -11.48 3.81
C ARG A 208 8.65 -10.79 5.13
N PRO A 209 9.50 -11.35 6.01
CA PRO A 209 10.03 -10.63 7.16
C PRO A 209 11.07 -9.60 6.72
N GLY A 210 11.06 -8.41 7.34
CA GLY A 210 11.96 -7.31 6.97
C GLY A 210 11.50 -6.51 5.75
N PRO A 211 12.40 -5.83 5.02
CA PRO A 211 12.03 -4.99 3.87
C PRO A 211 11.25 -5.77 2.82
N MET A 212 10.03 -5.32 2.52
CA MET A 212 9.09 -6.02 1.61
C MET A 212 8.81 -5.22 0.34
N LEU A 213 8.49 -3.93 0.47
CA LEU A 213 8.20 -3.03 -0.65
C LEU A 213 9.10 -1.80 -0.57
N ALA A 214 9.46 -1.28 -1.76
CA ALA A 214 10.41 -0.19 -1.86
C ALA A 214 9.77 1.17 -1.51
N SER A 215 10.59 2.11 -1.04
CA SER A 215 10.25 3.53 -1.09
C SER A 215 10.13 4.02 -2.53
N ILE A 216 9.49 5.17 -2.71
CA ILE A 216 9.50 5.89 -3.98
C ILE A 216 9.83 7.35 -3.77
N ASP A 217 10.76 7.87 -4.59
CA ASP A 217 11.01 9.29 -4.76
C ASP A 217 10.84 9.66 -6.23
N VAL A 218 10.34 10.87 -6.49
CA VAL A 218 10.34 11.48 -7.81
C VAL A 218 11.36 12.61 -7.81
N PHE A 219 12.32 12.57 -8.73
CA PHE A 219 13.24 13.67 -8.92
C PHE A 219 12.93 14.43 -10.22
N ARG A 220 13.13 15.76 -10.18
CA ARG A 220 13.11 16.67 -11.32
C ARG A 220 14.35 17.54 -11.26
N ILE A 221 14.99 17.73 -12.40
CA ILE A 221 16.16 18.57 -12.55
C ILE A 221 15.94 19.51 -13.72
N LEU A 222 15.81 20.80 -13.41
CA LEU A 222 15.69 21.85 -14.42
C LEU A 222 17.08 22.50 -14.62
N PHE A 223 17.63 22.32 -15.80
CA PHE A 223 18.85 22.99 -16.23
C PHE A 223 18.52 24.31 -16.93
N LYS A 224 19.23 25.38 -16.55
CA LYS A 224 19.06 26.72 -17.09
C LYS A 224 20.39 27.24 -17.65
N GLY A 225 20.36 27.72 -18.87
CA GLY A 225 21.50 28.28 -19.57
C GLY A 225 21.10 29.45 -20.47
N THR A 226 21.89 29.71 -21.48
CA THR A 226 21.58 30.73 -22.50
C THR A 226 21.24 30.06 -23.81
N GLY A 227 20.12 30.44 -24.41
CA GLY A 227 19.77 30.02 -25.75
C GLY A 227 20.67 30.68 -26.80
N GLY A 228 20.56 30.20 -28.04
CA GLY A 228 21.39 30.76 -29.13
C GLY A 228 21.11 30.19 -30.49
N HIS A 229 21.83 30.72 -31.45
CA HIS A 229 21.80 30.23 -32.84
C HIS A 229 22.65 28.99 -32.99
N GLY A 230 22.10 27.90 -33.56
CA GLY A 230 22.84 26.64 -33.74
C GLY A 230 24.11 26.73 -34.58
N ALA A 231 24.28 27.77 -35.40
CA ALA A 231 25.50 28.02 -36.16
C ALA A 231 26.60 28.79 -35.39
N ALA A 232 26.27 29.29 -34.16
CA ALA A 232 27.20 30.02 -33.30
C ALA A 232 27.18 29.48 -31.85
N PRO A 233 27.43 28.19 -31.64
CA PRO A 233 27.27 27.57 -30.30
C PRO A 233 28.27 28.10 -29.26
N TRP A 234 29.38 28.68 -29.69
CA TRP A 234 30.46 29.19 -28.80
C TRP A 234 30.07 30.46 -28.04
N VAL A 235 28.93 31.10 -28.36
CA VAL A 235 28.43 32.31 -27.63
C VAL A 235 27.33 31.99 -26.64
N SER A 236 27.02 30.72 -26.43
CA SER A 236 25.93 30.29 -25.55
C SER A 236 26.31 29.06 -24.73
N ASN A 237 25.72 28.94 -23.54
CA ASN A 237 25.83 27.75 -22.69
C ASN A 237 24.52 26.99 -22.80
N THR A 238 24.51 25.90 -23.59
CA THR A 238 23.28 25.12 -23.77
C THR A 238 23.07 24.07 -22.68
N PRO A 239 21.92 24.06 -21.99
CA PRO A 239 21.62 23.10 -20.94
C PRO A 239 21.31 21.69 -21.46
N MET A 240 21.05 21.54 -22.77
CA MET A 240 20.73 20.24 -23.38
C MET A 240 21.86 19.22 -23.18
N LEU A 241 23.11 19.62 -23.34
CA LEU A 241 24.26 18.72 -23.17
C LEU A 241 24.46 18.33 -21.70
N ALA A 242 24.30 19.27 -20.79
CA ALA A 242 24.37 19.01 -19.34
C ALA A 242 23.27 18.01 -18.90
N ALA A 243 22.07 18.16 -19.43
CA ALA A 243 20.96 17.23 -19.16
C ALA A 243 21.27 15.83 -19.68
N ALA A 244 21.75 15.70 -20.93
CA ALA A 244 22.09 14.41 -21.54
C ALA A 244 23.23 13.70 -20.77
N GLU A 245 24.30 14.41 -20.39
CA GLU A 245 25.37 13.86 -19.58
C GLU A 245 24.90 13.47 -18.18
N THR A 246 24.00 14.26 -17.59
CA THR A 246 23.42 13.93 -16.28
C THR A 246 22.65 12.61 -16.34
N VAL A 247 21.83 12.35 -17.36
CA VAL A 247 21.15 11.06 -17.53
C VAL A 247 22.12 9.89 -17.49
N LEU A 248 23.24 9.99 -18.22
CA LEU A 248 24.30 8.97 -18.21
C LEU A 248 25.01 8.89 -16.85
N GLY A 249 25.32 10.05 -16.24
CA GLY A 249 25.95 10.14 -14.94
C GLY A 249 25.15 9.53 -13.80
N LEU A 250 23.81 9.64 -13.84
CA LEU A 250 22.94 9.07 -12.81
C LEU A 250 22.97 7.54 -12.80
N GLN A 251 23.20 6.87 -13.94
CA GLN A 251 23.29 5.40 -13.99
C GLN A 251 24.45 4.85 -13.16
N ASN A 252 25.53 5.63 -12.99
CA ASN A 252 26.67 5.24 -12.17
C ASN A 252 26.41 5.29 -10.66
N ILE A 253 25.29 5.85 -10.20
CA ILE A 253 24.96 5.90 -8.78
C ILE A 253 24.79 4.48 -8.26
N VAL A 254 23.96 3.68 -8.93
CA VAL A 254 23.62 2.32 -8.48
C VAL A 254 24.85 1.42 -8.44
N SER A 255 25.73 1.50 -9.46
CA SER A 255 26.86 0.59 -9.59
C SER A 255 28.11 0.99 -8.78
N HIS A 256 28.26 2.27 -8.41
CA HIS A 256 29.51 2.78 -7.80
C HIS A 256 29.34 3.48 -6.46
N ARG A 257 28.11 3.79 -6.05
CA ARG A 257 27.85 4.56 -4.82
C ARG A 257 26.99 3.82 -3.81
N LEU A 258 26.12 2.90 -4.26
CA LEU A 258 25.22 2.17 -3.41
C LEU A 258 25.78 0.81 -3.03
N ASN A 259 25.62 0.44 -1.78
CA ASN A 259 25.97 -0.89 -1.31
C ASN A 259 24.75 -1.82 -1.43
N PRO A 260 24.74 -2.81 -2.35
CA PRO A 260 23.57 -3.68 -2.53
C PRO A 260 23.38 -4.68 -1.37
N THR A 261 24.33 -4.79 -0.45
CA THR A 261 24.28 -5.74 0.69
C THR A 261 23.80 -5.10 2.00
N ILE A 262 23.61 -3.77 2.01
CA ILE A 262 23.16 -3.02 3.19
C ILE A 262 21.63 -3.00 3.26
N ASP A 263 21.07 -3.12 4.47
CA ASP A 263 19.67 -2.86 4.82
C ASP A 263 18.62 -3.48 3.88
N GLY A 264 18.91 -4.69 3.39
CA GLY A 264 17.87 -5.53 2.81
C GLY A 264 17.59 -5.40 1.33
N GLY A 265 18.38 -4.63 0.53
CA GLY A 265 18.18 -4.85 -0.88
C GLY A 265 18.59 -3.74 -1.86
N PRO A 266 18.30 -3.97 -3.14
CA PRO A 266 18.68 -3.09 -4.23
C PRO A 266 17.99 -1.73 -4.18
N THR A 267 18.60 -0.80 -4.90
CA THR A 267 18.03 0.52 -5.21
C THR A 267 18.05 0.70 -6.72
N ILE A 268 17.01 1.29 -7.26
CA ILE A 268 16.87 1.60 -8.68
C ILE A 268 16.79 3.13 -8.84
N VAL A 269 17.55 3.67 -9.77
CA VAL A 269 17.46 5.07 -10.22
C VAL A 269 17.17 5.05 -11.71
N THR A 270 16.01 5.59 -12.10
CA THR A 270 15.61 5.65 -13.51
C THR A 270 15.28 7.07 -13.93
N THR A 271 15.71 7.46 -15.12
CA THR A 271 15.27 8.68 -15.80
C THR A 271 14.21 8.30 -16.84
N GLY A 272 12.98 8.77 -16.66
CA GLY A 272 11.86 8.48 -17.55
C GLY A 272 11.52 9.63 -18.51
N MET A 273 12.06 10.83 -18.27
CA MET A 273 11.77 12.02 -19.06
C MET A 273 13.03 12.84 -19.31
N LEU A 274 13.22 13.25 -20.56
CA LEU A 274 14.21 14.26 -20.99
C LEU A 274 13.52 15.17 -22.00
N GLN A 275 13.43 16.46 -21.72
CA GLN A 275 12.79 17.46 -22.58
C GLN A 275 13.71 18.66 -22.77
N SER A 276 14.01 19.02 -24.00
CA SER A 276 14.79 20.22 -24.34
C SER A 276 14.64 20.57 -25.81
N GLY A 277 14.54 21.86 -26.08
CA GLY A 277 14.47 22.40 -27.45
C GLY A 277 13.15 22.10 -28.16
N ASN A 278 12.88 22.86 -29.20
CA ASN A 278 11.70 22.72 -30.07
C ASN A 278 12.02 22.88 -31.56
N ARG A 279 13.26 23.25 -31.89
CA ARG A 279 13.70 23.46 -33.28
C ARG A 279 15.17 23.14 -33.43
N PHE A 280 15.53 22.45 -34.52
CA PHE A 280 16.88 21.89 -34.78
C PHE A 280 18.00 22.93 -34.83
N ASN A 281 17.74 24.18 -35.18
CA ASN A 281 18.73 25.25 -35.35
C ASN A 281 18.69 26.33 -34.25
N VAL A 282 17.96 26.08 -33.18
CA VAL A 282 17.86 26.97 -32.02
C VAL A 282 18.33 26.22 -30.77
N LEU A 283 19.38 26.73 -30.12
CA LEU A 283 19.87 26.19 -28.86
C LEU A 283 18.89 26.61 -27.73
N PRO A 284 18.38 25.66 -26.94
CA PRO A 284 17.41 25.96 -25.89
C PRO A 284 18.04 26.65 -24.68
N GLU A 285 17.25 27.44 -23.97
CA GLU A 285 17.61 28.04 -22.67
C GLU A 285 17.38 27.11 -21.49
N THR A 286 16.57 26.07 -21.69
CA THR A 286 16.23 25.11 -20.64
C THR A 286 16.28 23.67 -21.14
N ALA A 287 16.60 22.76 -20.21
CA ALA A 287 16.41 21.33 -20.34
C ALA A 287 15.87 20.76 -19.02
N GLU A 288 14.97 19.82 -19.09
CA GLU A 288 14.42 19.15 -17.91
C GLU A 288 14.60 17.64 -18.03
N ILE A 289 15.03 17.03 -16.93
CA ILE A 289 14.96 15.57 -16.74
C ILE A 289 14.13 15.26 -15.51
N ALA A 290 13.39 14.15 -15.55
CA ALA A 290 12.68 13.64 -14.40
C ALA A 290 12.75 12.10 -14.36
N GLY A 291 12.65 11.56 -13.13
CA GLY A 291 12.76 10.13 -12.93
C GLY A 291 12.37 9.73 -11.52
N THR A 292 12.63 8.48 -11.18
CA THR A 292 12.31 7.91 -9.88
C THR A 292 13.53 7.26 -9.21
N ILE A 293 13.52 7.28 -7.88
CA ILE A 293 14.37 6.43 -7.03
C ILE A 293 13.42 5.43 -6.36
N ARG A 294 13.79 4.15 -6.37
CA ARG A 294 13.11 3.11 -5.60
C ARG A 294 14.13 2.36 -4.78
N ALA A 295 13.94 2.25 -3.49
CA ALA A 295 14.93 1.67 -2.60
C ALA A 295 14.29 0.74 -1.56
N LEU A 296 14.93 -0.39 -1.31
CA LEU A 296 14.60 -1.30 -0.19
C LEU A 296 15.45 -1.01 1.05
N SER A 297 16.28 0.02 0.98
CA SER A 297 17.16 0.50 2.05
C SER A 297 17.04 2.01 2.19
N THR A 298 16.63 2.49 3.36
CA THR A 298 16.57 3.92 3.66
C THR A 298 17.95 4.58 3.60
N THR A 299 19.02 3.85 3.95
CA THR A 299 20.40 4.34 3.83
C THR A 299 20.76 4.59 2.37
N ASN A 300 20.55 3.60 1.50
CA ASN A 300 20.82 3.72 0.06
C ASN A 300 19.91 4.76 -0.62
N GLN A 301 18.66 4.91 -0.19
CA GLN A 301 17.75 5.95 -0.66
C GLN A 301 18.36 7.35 -0.46
N LYS A 302 18.81 7.65 0.77
CA LYS A 302 19.45 8.94 1.11
C LYS A 302 20.72 9.19 0.28
N ILE A 303 21.57 8.18 0.16
CA ILE A 303 22.77 8.27 -0.68
C ILE A 303 22.40 8.58 -2.13
N ALA A 304 21.39 7.90 -2.70
CA ALA A 304 20.96 8.15 -4.07
C ALA A 304 20.45 9.60 -4.25
N GLN A 305 19.65 10.11 -3.31
CA GLN A 305 19.16 11.49 -3.33
C GLN A 305 20.32 12.50 -3.31
N GLU A 306 21.30 12.32 -2.44
CA GLU A 306 22.49 13.17 -2.33
C GLU A 306 23.34 13.13 -3.60
N GLU A 307 23.57 11.93 -4.15
CA GLU A 307 24.36 11.74 -5.36
C GLU A 307 23.67 12.34 -6.60
N ILE A 308 22.34 12.29 -6.69
CA ILE A 308 21.60 12.96 -7.78
C ILE A 308 21.86 14.47 -7.71
N ARG A 309 21.71 15.09 -6.52
CA ARG A 309 21.98 16.51 -6.35
C ARG A 309 23.42 16.87 -6.70
N ARG A 310 24.35 16.13 -6.15
CA ARG A 310 25.79 16.37 -6.36
C ARG A 310 26.19 16.27 -7.82
N ARG A 311 25.74 15.22 -8.53
CA ARG A 311 26.08 15.00 -9.94
C ARG A 311 25.45 16.03 -10.86
N ALA A 312 24.15 16.29 -10.69
CA ALA A 312 23.45 17.28 -11.49
C ALA A 312 24.10 18.66 -11.38
N THR A 313 24.42 19.09 -10.16
CA THR A 313 25.08 20.40 -9.92
C THR A 313 26.51 20.43 -10.48
N GLY A 314 27.29 19.34 -10.29
CA GLY A 314 28.67 19.28 -10.80
C GLY A 314 28.75 19.25 -12.33
N ILE A 315 27.87 18.49 -12.98
CA ILE A 315 27.79 18.44 -14.45
C ILE A 315 27.30 19.79 -14.99
N ALA A 316 26.26 20.38 -14.40
CA ALA A 316 25.77 21.70 -14.81
C ALA A 316 26.90 22.74 -14.79
N ALA A 317 27.67 22.76 -13.70
CA ALA A 317 28.80 23.69 -13.54
C ALA A 317 29.87 23.50 -14.63
N SER A 318 30.17 22.25 -15.06
CA SER A 318 31.15 21.97 -16.15
C SER A 318 30.70 22.52 -17.50
N TYR A 319 29.40 22.70 -17.72
CA TYR A 319 28.83 23.31 -18.92
C TYR A 319 28.52 24.80 -18.76
N GLY A 320 28.83 25.40 -17.61
CA GLY A 320 28.51 26.80 -17.32
C GLY A 320 27.00 27.10 -17.25
N VAL A 321 26.21 26.09 -16.90
CA VAL A 321 24.76 26.21 -16.71
C VAL A 321 24.39 25.97 -15.25
N GLN A 322 23.15 26.29 -14.86
CA GLN A 322 22.60 26.03 -13.51
C GLN A 322 21.72 24.79 -13.51
N ALA A 323 21.69 24.05 -12.40
CA ALA A 323 20.75 22.95 -12.16
C ALA A 323 19.93 23.22 -10.90
N GLU A 324 18.62 23.19 -11.03
CA GLU A 324 17.66 23.18 -9.92
C GLU A 324 17.14 21.76 -9.71
N VAL A 325 17.48 21.16 -8.56
CA VAL A 325 17.15 19.77 -8.25
C VAL A 325 16.06 19.72 -7.20
N THR A 326 14.91 19.19 -7.58
CA THR A 326 13.82 18.85 -6.67
C THR A 326 13.73 17.34 -6.53
N ILE A 327 13.60 16.86 -5.29
CA ILE A 327 13.32 15.44 -4.99
C ILE A 327 12.15 15.44 -4.02
N ASP A 328 11.07 14.80 -4.45
CA ASP A 328 9.87 14.58 -3.66
C ASP A 328 9.82 13.10 -3.28
N SER A 329 9.97 12.82 -1.99
CA SER A 329 9.98 11.46 -1.46
C SER A 329 8.57 10.91 -1.21
N GLY A 330 7.54 11.67 -1.56
CA GLY A 330 6.18 11.35 -1.18
C GLY A 330 6.03 11.28 0.35
N ASP A 331 5.03 11.90 0.87
CA ASP A 331 4.83 11.90 2.32
C ASP A 331 4.08 10.62 2.71
N GLY A 332 4.81 9.60 3.17
CA GLY A 332 4.29 8.30 3.60
C GLY A 332 4.66 7.10 2.72
N TYR A 333 5.54 7.27 1.73
CA TYR A 333 6.00 6.16 0.88
C TYR A 333 7.43 5.73 1.21
N GLU A 334 7.72 5.57 2.49
CA GLU A 334 8.98 5.00 2.97
C GLU A 334 9.08 3.51 2.63
N VAL A 335 10.26 2.93 2.86
CA VAL A 335 10.44 1.47 2.76
C VAL A 335 9.45 0.76 3.68
N LEU A 336 8.59 -0.10 3.13
CA LEU A 336 7.74 -0.95 3.94
C LEU A 336 8.57 -2.08 4.52
N VAL A 337 8.76 -2.06 5.84
CA VAL A 337 9.55 -3.04 6.58
C VAL A 337 8.65 -3.80 7.54
N ASN A 338 8.39 -5.05 7.22
CA ASN A 338 7.65 -5.93 8.11
C ASN A 338 8.44 -6.26 9.37
N ASP A 339 7.80 -6.15 10.54
CA ASP A 339 8.38 -6.64 11.79
C ASP A 339 8.66 -8.15 11.68
N ARG A 340 9.93 -8.53 11.87
CA ARG A 340 10.39 -9.89 11.65
C ARG A 340 9.69 -10.90 12.54
N ASP A 341 9.63 -10.60 13.83
CA ASP A 341 9.13 -11.56 14.83
C ASP A 341 7.63 -11.70 14.75
N ALA A 342 6.90 -10.58 14.57
CA ALA A 342 5.46 -10.61 14.35
C ALA A 342 5.12 -11.38 13.08
N THR A 343 5.84 -11.15 11.97
CA THR A 343 5.63 -11.88 10.71
C THR A 343 5.80 -13.38 10.89
N LEU A 344 6.90 -13.81 11.52
CA LEU A 344 7.19 -15.22 11.70
C LEU A 344 6.20 -15.90 12.67
N SER A 345 5.72 -15.19 13.68
CA SER A 345 4.71 -15.70 14.62
C SER A 345 3.35 -15.97 13.98
N MET A 346 3.06 -15.35 12.81
CA MET A 346 1.79 -15.51 12.10
C MET A 346 1.77 -16.63 11.05
N VAL A 347 2.91 -17.30 10.78
CA VAL A 347 2.99 -18.32 9.72
C VAL A 347 1.96 -19.44 9.93
N GLY A 348 1.79 -19.93 11.14
CA GLY A 348 0.75 -20.92 11.45
C GLY A 348 -0.68 -20.43 11.23
N ALA A 349 -0.94 -19.13 11.39
CA ALA A 349 -2.22 -18.52 11.07
C ALA A 349 -2.43 -18.42 9.55
N PHE A 350 -1.38 -18.12 8.78
CA PHE A 350 -1.43 -18.16 7.32
C PHE A 350 -1.71 -19.57 6.79
N ASP A 351 -1.04 -20.59 7.35
CA ASP A 351 -1.27 -22.00 6.99
C ASP A 351 -2.73 -22.41 7.23
N ALA A 352 -3.27 -22.06 8.40
CA ALA A 352 -4.68 -22.33 8.72
C ALA A 352 -5.65 -21.60 7.77
N ALA A 353 -5.35 -20.35 7.43
CA ALA A 353 -6.17 -19.55 6.53
C ALA A 353 -6.16 -20.09 5.10
N ALA A 354 -5.00 -20.45 4.57
CA ALA A 354 -4.82 -20.94 3.21
C ALA A 354 -5.29 -22.40 3.02
N GLY A 355 -5.54 -23.11 4.12
CA GLY A 355 -5.89 -24.53 4.11
C GLY A 355 -4.70 -25.47 3.92
N GLY A 356 -3.52 -25.04 4.32
CA GLY A 356 -2.29 -25.84 4.39
C GLY A 356 -1.02 -25.08 3.99
N ALA A 357 0.11 -25.49 4.57
CA ALA A 357 1.42 -24.87 4.39
C ALA A 357 1.92 -24.84 2.92
N ALA A 358 1.44 -25.74 2.06
CA ALA A 358 1.82 -25.76 0.64
C ALA A 358 1.40 -24.51 -0.13
N LYS A 359 0.45 -23.73 0.39
CA LYS A 359 -0.03 -22.46 -0.20
C LYS A 359 0.58 -21.22 0.46
N VAL A 360 1.50 -21.39 1.39
CA VAL A 360 2.13 -20.30 2.14
C VAL A 360 3.62 -20.30 1.87
N SER A 361 4.16 -19.18 1.42
CA SER A 361 5.59 -19.09 1.09
C SER A 361 6.16 -17.70 1.34
N GLN A 362 7.46 -17.63 1.55
CA GLN A 362 8.17 -16.37 1.50
C GLN A 362 8.30 -15.89 0.05
N MET A 363 8.30 -14.56 -0.13
CA MET A 363 8.52 -13.92 -1.42
C MET A 363 9.79 -13.05 -1.39
N PRO A 364 10.42 -12.81 -2.54
CA PRO A 364 11.44 -11.77 -2.64
C PRO A 364 10.82 -10.39 -2.37
N ALA A 365 11.65 -9.43 -1.96
CA ALA A 365 11.21 -8.05 -1.89
C ALA A 365 10.81 -7.54 -3.28
N SER A 366 9.86 -6.60 -3.35
CA SER A 366 9.40 -5.98 -4.58
C SER A 366 9.82 -4.52 -4.65
N MET A 367 10.02 -4.02 -5.87
CA MET A 367 10.29 -2.60 -6.12
C MET A 367 9.00 -1.75 -6.25
N GLY A 368 7.83 -2.35 -6.10
CA GLY A 368 6.57 -1.63 -5.89
C GLY A 368 6.61 -0.86 -4.58
N SER A 369 5.83 0.21 -4.50
CA SER A 369 5.71 1.04 -3.30
C SER A 369 4.31 0.94 -2.73
N GLU A 370 4.16 1.21 -1.44
CA GLU A 370 2.94 1.10 -0.67
C GLU A 370 3.05 2.05 0.53
N ASP A 371 2.01 2.79 0.83
CA ASP A 371 2.03 3.76 1.94
C ASP A 371 1.74 3.13 3.31
N PHE A 372 1.42 1.83 3.38
CA PHE A 372 1.26 1.09 4.63
C PHE A 372 2.48 1.21 5.56
N GLY A 373 3.67 1.43 4.98
CA GLY A 373 4.91 1.69 5.71
C GLY A 373 4.81 2.87 6.68
N ALA A 374 3.95 3.86 6.38
CA ALA A 374 3.73 5.04 7.22
C ALA A 374 3.21 4.69 8.62
N PHE A 375 2.41 3.64 8.78
CA PHE A 375 2.00 3.17 10.11
C PHE A 375 3.21 2.71 10.95
N GLY A 376 4.20 2.09 10.30
CA GLY A 376 5.45 1.65 10.94
C GLY A 376 6.38 2.80 11.33
N SER A 377 6.29 3.97 10.67
CA SER A 377 7.10 5.15 11.01
C SER A 377 6.84 5.68 12.42
N THR A 378 5.72 5.31 13.03
CA THR A 378 5.38 5.63 14.42
C THR A 378 6.10 4.76 15.46
N GLY A 379 6.85 3.75 15.02
CA GLY A 379 7.45 2.72 15.87
C GLY A 379 6.52 1.58 16.24
N VAL A 380 5.29 1.57 15.73
CA VAL A 380 4.36 0.44 15.86
C VAL A 380 4.79 -0.67 14.89
N PRO A 381 4.93 -1.93 15.34
CA PRO A 381 5.18 -3.05 14.45
C PRO A 381 4.11 -3.17 13.36
N VAL A 382 4.55 -3.38 12.13
CA VAL A 382 3.64 -3.59 10.98
C VAL A 382 3.92 -4.92 10.31
N VAL A 383 2.89 -5.58 9.81
CA VAL A 383 3.02 -6.79 8.98
C VAL A 383 2.06 -6.70 7.80
N PHE A 384 2.62 -6.80 6.61
CA PHE A 384 1.92 -6.78 5.33
C PHE A 384 2.21 -8.07 4.57
N TRP A 385 1.21 -8.62 3.89
CA TRP A 385 1.40 -9.84 3.08
C TRP A 385 0.58 -9.75 1.79
N MET A 386 0.91 -10.61 0.82
CA MET A 386 0.18 -10.73 -0.43
C MET A 386 -0.79 -11.92 -0.38
N LEU A 387 -2.02 -11.69 -0.73
CA LEU A 387 -3.02 -12.70 -1.07
C LEU A 387 -3.10 -12.82 -2.59
N ASN A 388 -2.83 -13.98 -3.13
CA ASN A 388 -2.91 -14.17 -4.58
C ASN A 388 -4.32 -14.58 -5.00
N ALA A 389 -4.79 -13.97 -6.07
CA ALA A 389 -6.15 -14.16 -6.58
C ALA A 389 -6.17 -14.19 -8.12
N SER A 390 -5.14 -14.77 -8.74
CA SER A 390 -5.08 -14.89 -10.19
C SER A 390 -6.22 -15.77 -10.72
N PRO A 391 -7.10 -15.26 -11.61
CA PRO A 391 -8.18 -16.03 -12.19
C PRO A 391 -7.67 -17.08 -13.22
N LEU A 392 -6.47 -16.89 -13.73
CA LEU A 392 -5.85 -17.77 -14.74
C LEU A 392 -4.83 -18.74 -14.13
N GLY A 393 -4.66 -18.70 -12.80
CA GLY A 393 -3.81 -19.63 -12.06
C GLY A 393 -2.31 -19.33 -12.13
N ASP A 394 -1.82 -18.41 -12.98
CA ASP A 394 -0.39 -18.14 -13.11
C ASP A 394 0.00 -16.78 -13.71
N LYS A 395 1.21 -16.75 -14.28
CA LYS A 395 2.00 -15.60 -14.73
C LYS A 395 1.37 -14.77 -15.87
N ASP A 396 0.35 -15.26 -16.53
CA ASP A 396 -0.26 -14.61 -17.70
C ASP A 396 -1.48 -13.77 -17.31
N ALA A 397 -1.87 -13.80 -16.03
CA ALA A 397 -2.94 -12.95 -15.53
C ALA A 397 -2.51 -11.47 -15.56
N PRO A 398 -3.41 -10.56 -16.00
CA PRO A 398 -3.15 -9.14 -15.93
C PRO A 398 -2.80 -8.71 -14.50
N VAL A 399 -1.67 -8.03 -14.36
CA VAL A 399 -1.20 -7.53 -13.06
C VAL A 399 -2.01 -6.31 -12.61
N ASN A 400 -1.89 -5.95 -11.33
CA ASN A 400 -2.44 -4.72 -10.77
C ASN A 400 -2.11 -3.52 -11.66
N HIS A 401 -3.02 -2.56 -11.76
CA HIS A 401 -3.01 -1.36 -12.61
C HIS A 401 -3.25 -1.64 -14.10
N SER A 402 -3.38 -2.89 -14.53
CA SER A 402 -3.80 -3.20 -15.90
C SER A 402 -5.28 -2.87 -16.11
N PRO A 403 -5.68 -2.29 -17.27
CA PRO A 403 -7.09 -2.14 -17.65
C PRO A 403 -7.88 -3.47 -17.72
N LEU A 404 -7.18 -4.59 -17.79
CA LEU A 404 -7.74 -5.94 -17.83
C LEU A 404 -7.66 -6.67 -16.48
N PHE A 405 -7.25 -5.97 -15.42
CA PHE A 405 -7.12 -6.56 -14.10
C PHE A 405 -8.45 -7.14 -13.61
N GLN A 406 -8.42 -8.35 -13.13
CA GLN A 406 -9.54 -9.01 -12.47
C GLN A 406 -9.02 -10.08 -11.51
N ILE A 407 -9.85 -10.48 -10.57
CA ILE A 407 -9.48 -11.45 -9.53
C ILE A 407 -10.43 -12.64 -9.52
N ASP A 408 -9.92 -13.76 -9.03
CA ASP A 408 -10.74 -14.89 -8.58
C ASP A 408 -11.35 -14.54 -7.22
N GLU A 409 -12.65 -14.24 -7.20
CA GLU A 409 -13.38 -13.87 -5.99
C GLU A 409 -13.35 -14.98 -4.91
N SER A 410 -13.09 -16.24 -5.28
CA SER A 410 -12.99 -17.34 -4.32
C SER A 410 -11.80 -17.17 -3.37
N ALA A 411 -10.75 -16.45 -3.78
CA ALA A 411 -9.60 -16.13 -2.95
C ALA A 411 -9.95 -15.20 -1.78
N MET A 412 -10.98 -14.36 -1.90
CA MET A 412 -11.38 -13.44 -0.84
C MET A 412 -11.77 -14.17 0.45
N ARG A 413 -12.29 -15.40 0.34
CA ARG A 413 -12.52 -16.26 1.51
C ARG A 413 -11.23 -16.50 2.29
N VAL A 414 -10.13 -16.77 1.58
CA VAL A 414 -8.81 -16.96 2.20
C VAL A 414 -8.33 -15.66 2.84
N GLY A 415 -8.58 -14.51 2.20
CA GLY A 415 -8.24 -13.20 2.75
C GLY A 415 -8.97 -12.88 4.06
N VAL A 416 -10.28 -13.15 4.14
CA VAL A 416 -11.05 -13.00 5.39
C VAL A 416 -10.51 -13.94 6.48
N ARG A 417 -10.22 -15.20 6.13
CA ARG A 417 -9.61 -16.18 7.05
C ARG A 417 -8.24 -15.70 7.54
N ALA A 418 -7.40 -15.15 6.64
CA ALA A 418 -6.06 -14.66 6.99
C ALA A 418 -6.14 -13.46 7.95
N LEU A 419 -6.95 -12.44 7.63
CA LEU A 419 -7.16 -11.31 8.53
C LEU A 419 -7.66 -11.75 9.91
N THR A 420 -8.61 -12.66 9.94
CA THR A 420 -9.21 -13.15 11.19
C THR A 420 -8.22 -14.00 11.99
N ALA A 421 -7.55 -14.98 11.34
CA ALA A 421 -6.62 -15.89 12.02
C ALA A 421 -5.37 -15.16 12.53
N THR A 422 -4.80 -14.23 11.75
CA THR A 422 -3.66 -13.42 12.19
C THR A 422 -4.03 -12.49 13.34
N THR A 423 -5.22 -11.90 13.31
CA THR A 423 -5.74 -11.12 14.44
C THR A 423 -5.78 -11.96 15.71
N LEU A 424 -6.40 -13.14 15.67
CA LEU A 424 -6.47 -14.04 16.85
C LEU A 424 -5.07 -14.45 17.33
N SER A 425 -4.15 -14.70 16.41
CA SER A 425 -2.75 -15.02 16.73
C SER A 425 -2.07 -13.85 17.47
N GLN A 426 -2.24 -12.62 17.01
CA GLN A 426 -1.60 -11.46 17.64
C GLN A 426 -2.27 -11.06 18.97
N LEU A 427 -3.59 -11.18 19.09
CA LEU A 427 -4.29 -10.99 20.36
C LEU A 427 -3.84 -12.00 21.44
N ALA A 428 -3.42 -13.21 21.04
CA ALA A 428 -2.88 -14.23 21.93
C ALA A 428 -1.36 -14.10 22.19
N SER A 429 -0.66 -13.21 21.47
CA SER A 429 0.79 -13.09 21.51
C SER A 429 1.27 -12.55 22.86
N ALA A 430 2.17 -13.28 23.54
CA ALA A 430 2.82 -12.84 24.77
C ALA A 430 3.64 -11.54 24.59
N ARG A 431 4.08 -11.24 23.36
CA ARG A 431 4.83 -10.02 23.03
C ARG A 431 4.06 -8.73 23.35
N PHE A 432 2.74 -8.76 23.23
CA PHE A 432 1.88 -7.60 23.42
C PHE A 432 1.03 -7.66 24.70
N GLN A 433 1.14 -8.75 25.48
CA GLN A 433 0.47 -8.87 26.76
C GLN A 433 1.21 -8.05 27.83
N GLY A 434 0.54 -7.12 28.48
CA GLY A 434 1.09 -6.34 29.60
C GLY A 434 1.73 -5.00 29.23
N ARG A 435 1.44 -4.46 28.05
CA ARG A 435 1.82 -3.09 27.68
C ARG A 435 0.78 -2.07 28.08
#